data_402ef63bae41b61b3643b3c308afa8ef
#
_entry.id   402ef63bae41b61b3643b3c308afa8ef
#
_cell.length_a   1.000
_cell.length_b   1.000
_cell.length_c   1.000
_cell.angle_alpha   90.00
_cell.angle_beta   90.00
_cell.angle_gamma   90.00
#
_symmetry.space_group_name_H-M   'P 1'
#
loop_
_entity.id
_entity.type
_entity.pdbx_description
1 polymer ?
#
loop_
_entity_poly.entity_id
_entity_poly.type
_entity_poly.pdbx_seq_one_letter_code
_entity_poly.pdbx_strand_id
1 'polypeptide(L)'
;MFKKLSAACILGASLIGAGAQAEEITAWRLFVSDHADPKVTVLDALSGETIDTFTFKAPTTLYRSKSGKAVFAVQRDGNAVSTISTGISFEDHGDHGDIKIENPKLTGAEFTGERPVHFVEHDRVFATFFDGEGGARLFTESNALKGETQTRAVDAGAPHHGVAVAYGKHHLISVPNPEDPTELPVGIAVLDRSGARVGDVAECPDLHGEAASGNLMIFACATGILVVSEEGGMPQISHLPYPASLPDGKSTTVIGGVGLQYFLGNYGADKLVLIDPTDEGEFRLVDLPMRRVHFAVDPVRPKFAYVFTEDGQLHQLDIVNGEISGSVSLTEPYSMDGHWSDPRPRIAVAGDNVIVTDPLKGKLHLVDAGSFAKAGEIALEGKPYNIVAVGGAGEVHSHGHDHGDEQIYKGYFEDDQIKDRTLADWAGDWQSVYPYLQDGTLDPVMEHKAESGDQTSEEYKAYYEIGYETDVERITINGDKVTFFKDGVPLAATYASDGYEILTYKKGNRGVRFIFKKTDGDAAAPEYIQFSDHRIAPADADHYHLYWGDDRTALLQEVTNWPTYYPSSLNADEIVAEMMAH
;
A
#
# COMPACT_ATOMS: atom_id res chain seq x y z
N MET A 1 27.35 -67.98 39.14
CA MET A 1 25.94 -68.17 38.74
C MET A 1 25.19 -66.88 38.95
N PHE A 2 25.15 -65.99 37.97
CA PHE A 2 24.31 -64.77 38.05
C PHE A 2 23.57 -64.63 36.72
N LYS A 3 22.24 -64.72 36.81
CA LYS A 3 21.31 -64.49 35.68
C LYS A 3 21.21 -63.01 35.39
N LYS A 4 21.50 -62.61 34.15
CA LYS A 4 21.21 -61.26 33.64
C LYS A 4 19.76 -61.21 33.18
N LEU A 5 18.98 -60.32 33.80
CA LEU A 5 17.67 -59.88 33.29
C LEU A 5 17.94 -58.75 32.25
N SER A 6 17.49 -58.93 31.06
CA SER A 6 17.45 -57.89 30.03
C SER A 6 16.09 -57.17 30.12
N ALA A 7 16.09 -55.91 30.44
CA ALA A 7 14.92 -55.06 30.35
C ALA A 7 14.89 -54.46 28.93
N ALA A 8 13.84 -54.75 28.18
CA ALA A 8 13.57 -54.12 26.90
C ALA A 8 12.85 -52.77 27.14
N CYS A 9 13.54 -51.66 26.88
CA CYS A 9 12.94 -50.36 26.77
C CYS A 9 12.27 -50.23 25.39
N ILE A 10 10.93 -50.14 25.38
CA ILE A 10 10.15 -49.72 24.22
C ILE A 10 10.24 -48.19 24.18
N LEU A 11 11.04 -47.65 23.25
CA LEU A 11 10.97 -46.24 22.89
C LEU A 11 9.71 -46.05 22.03
N GLY A 12 8.69 -45.42 22.61
CA GLY A 12 7.59 -44.84 21.88
C GLY A 12 8.11 -43.61 21.14
N ALA A 13 8.26 -43.68 19.83
CA ALA A 13 8.49 -42.51 18.99
C ALA A 13 7.15 -41.73 18.90
N SER A 14 7.03 -40.66 19.66
CA SER A 14 6.03 -39.64 19.44
C SER A 14 6.43 -38.89 18.16
N LEU A 15 5.75 -39.15 17.07
CA LEU A 15 5.75 -38.28 15.90
C LEU A 15 5.06 -36.98 16.32
N ILE A 16 5.84 -35.99 16.72
CA ILE A 16 5.41 -34.60 16.76
C ILE A 16 5.33 -34.20 15.30
N GLY A 17 4.14 -34.05 14.77
CA GLY A 17 3.91 -33.38 13.50
C GLY A 17 4.47 -31.96 13.63
N ALA A 18 5.57 -31.67 12.96
CA ALA A 18 6.00 -30.31 12.73
C ALA A 18 4.95 -29.72 11.78
N GLY A 19 4.02 -28.93 12.31
CA GLY A 19 3.25 -28.01 11.51
C GLY A 19 4.28 -27.14 10.78
N ALA A 20 4.15 -26.99 9.48
CA ALA A 20 4.93 -26.01 8.73
C ALA A 20 4.56 -24.64 9.30
N GLN A 21 5.44 -24.05 10.11
CA GLN A 21 5.35 -22.64 10.44
C GLN A 21 5.73 -21.89 9.18
N ALA A 22 4.88 -20.94 8.78
CA ALA A 22 5.22 -19.97 7.77
C ALA A 22 6.51 -19.26 8.17
N GLU A 23 7.42 -19.08 7.24
CA GLU A 23 8.70 -18.42 7.48
C GLU A 23 8.50 -16.92 7.24
N GLU A 24 8.62 -16.11 8.29
CA GLU A 24 8.64 -14.66 8.14
C GLU A 24 9.89 -14.26 7.35
N ILE A 25 9.68 -13.69 6.17
CA ILE A 25 10.75 -13.18 5.31
C ILE A 25 10.71 -11.66 5.31
N THR A 26 11.88 -11.07 5.44
CA THR A 26 12.08 -9.64 5.26
C THR A 26 12.79 -9.39 3.94
N ALA A 27 12.17 -8.59 3.07
CA ALA A 27 12.77 -8.20 1.80
C ALA A 27 12.75 -6.68 1.65
N TRP A 28 13.90 -6.12 1.31
CA TRP A 28 14.04 -4.70 1.03
C TRP A 28 14.86 -4.49 -0.24
N ARG A 29 14.39 -3.58 -1.08
CA ARG A 29 15.09 -3.15 -2.30
C ARG A 29 15.41 -1.68 -2.24
N LEU A 30 16.60 -1.33 -2.71
CA LEU A 30 17.04 0.03 -2.91
C LEU A 30 17.02 0.34 -4.40
N PHE A 31 16.35 1.40 -4.78
CA PHE A 31 16.40 1.96 -6.12
C PHE A 31 17.27 3.22 -6.04
N VAL A 32 18.40 3.21 -6.72
CA VAL A 32 19.41 4.28 -6.64
C VAL A 32 19.63 4.86 -8.02
N SER A 33 19.27 6.13 -8.21
CA SER A 33 19.61 6.84 -9.44
C SER A 33 21.04 7.34 -9.43
N ASP A 34 21.66 7.39 -10.61
CA ASP A 34 22.93 8.05 -10.79
C ASP A 34 22.72 9.55 -11.07
N HIS A 35 23.61 10.40 -10.52
CA HIS A 35 23.53 11.84 -10.72
C HIS A 35 23.87 12.28 -12.15
N ALA A 36 24.80 11.59 -12.81
CA ALA A 36 25.32 11.96 -14.12
C ALA A 36 24.77 11.10 -15.25
N ASP A 37 24.58 9.80 -14.98
CA ASP A 37 24.14 8.83 -15.96
C ASP A 37 22.63 8.56 -15.86
N PRO A 38 21.94 8.39 -16.99
CA PRO A 38 20.50 8.11 -16.99
C PRO A 38 20.19 6.64 -16.61
N LYS A 39 20.63 6.23 -15.43
CA LYS A 39 20.45 4.85 -14.94
C LYS A 39 19.91 4.82 -13.53
N VAL A 40 19.19 3.75 -13.23
CA VAL A 40 18.75 3.37 -11.87
C VAL A 40 19.22 1.95 -11.60
N THR A 41 20.01 1.77 -10.55
CA THR A 41 20.46 0.47 -10.08
C THR A 41 19.51 -0.01 -8.98
N VAL A 42 19.05 -1.24 -9.08
CA VAL A 42 18.21 -1.89 -8.06
C VAL A 42 19.07 -2.88 -7.30
N LEU A 43 19.09 -2.74 -5.98
CA LEU A 43 19.87 -3.57 -5.07
C LEU A 43 18.96 -4.29 -4.09
N ASP A 44 19.35 -5.49 -3.69
CA ASP A 44 18.88 -6.08 -2.45
C ASP A 44 19.54 -5.34 -1.28
N ALA A 45 18.73 -4.81 -0.37
CA ALA A 45 19.23 -3.96 0.72
C ALA A 45 19.98 -4.74 1.81
N LEU A 46 19.74 -6.05 1.93
CA LEU A 46 20.35 -6.90 2.95
C LEU A 46 21.71 -7.44 2.49
N SER A 47 21.79 -7.95 1.26
CA SER A 47 23.02 -8.50 0.70
C SER A 47 23.89 -7.46 0.02
N GLY A 48 23.33 -6.34 -0.44
CA GLY A 48 23.99 -5.33 -1.26
C GLY A 48 24.18 -5.78 -2.72
N GLU A 49 23.65 -6.91 -3.13
CA GLU A 49 23.75 -7.42 -4.50
C GLU A 49 22.87 -6.63 -5.47
N THR A 50 23.40 -6.38 -6.67
CA THR A 50 22.62 -5.76 -7.74
C THR A 50 21.63 -6.78 -8.31
N ILE A 51 20.34 -6.44 -8.25
CA ILE A 51 19.26 -7.24 -8.83
C ILE A 51 19.07 -6.89 -10.30
N ASP A 52 19.05 -5.58 -10.63
CA ASP A 52 18.84 -5.12 -12.01
C ASP A 52 19.38 -3.68 -12.18
N THR A 53 19.45 -3.22 -13.44
CA THR A 53 19.79 -1.85 -13.79
C THR A 53 18.95 -1.38 -14.98
N PHE A 54 18.21 -0.28 -14.79
CA PHE A 54 17.36 0.32 -15.82
C PHE A 54 18.01 1.57 -16.40
N THR A 55 17.87 1.75 -17.71
CA THR A 55 18.38 2.93 -18.43
C THR A 55 17.22 3.79 -18.91
N PHE A 56 17.38 5.12 -18.79
CA PHE A 56 16.38 6.14 -19.11
C PHE A 56 16.88 7.12 -20.18
N LYS A 57 16.07 8.14 -20.48
CA LYS A 57 16.44 9.21 -21.44
C LYS A 57 17.34 10.28 -20.81
N ALA A 58 17.18 10.49 -19.49
CA ALA A 58 17.94 11.48 -18.70
C ALA A 58 18.09 10.99 -17.25
N PRO A 59 19.01 11.57 -16.46
CA PRO A 59 19.10 11.34 -15.02
C PRO A 59 17.73 11.52 -14.34
N THR A 60 17.45 10.72 -13.31
CA THR A 60 16.12 10.61 -12.74
C THR A 60 16.07 11.05 -11.28
N THR A 61 14.95 11.64 -10.89
CA THR A 61 14.52 11.72 -9.48
C THR A 61 13.50 10.60 -9.24
N LEU A 62 13.67 9.85 -8.16
CA LEU A 62 12.85 8.68 -7.85
C LEU A 62 11.82 8.99 -6.79
N TYR A 63 10.61 8.51 -7.01
CA TYR A 63 9.50 8.53 -6.06
C TYR A 63 8.94 7.11 -5.93
N ARG A 64 8.74 6.64 -4.70
CA ARG A 64 8.06 5.37 -4.47
C ARG A 64 6.57 5.60 -4.23
N SER A 65 5.74 4.65 -4.62
CA SER A 65 4.35 4.63 -4.18
C SER A 65 4.24 4.29 -2.69
N LYS A 66 3.17 4.74 -2.04
CA LYS A 66 2.88 4.37 -0.64
C LYS A 66 2.74 2.86 -0.47
N SER A 67 2.16 2.17 -1.46
CA SER A 67 2.03 0.71 -1.49
C SER A 67 3.35 -0.04 -1.61
N GLY A 68 4.43 0.63 -2.06
CA GLY A 68 5.71 0.01 -2.37
C GLY A 68 5.74 -0.81 -3.66
N LYS A 69 4.62 -0.91 -4.42
CA LYS A 69 4.54 -1.71 -5.65
C LYS A 69 5.20 -1.04 -6.86
N ALA A 70 5.31 0.29 -6.85
CA ALA A 70 5.87 1.08 -7.94
C ALA A 70 6.96 2.05 -7.49
N VAL A 71 7.94 2.27 -8.37
CA VAL A 71 8.87 3.40 -8.32
C VAL A 71 8.75 4.17 -9.62
N PHE A 72 8.61 5.49 -9.50
CA PHE A 72 8.49 6.41 -10.62
C PHE A 72 9.80 7.15 -10.84
N ALA A 73 10.33 7.06 -12.05
CA ALA A 73 11.56 7.73 -12.48
C ALA A 73 11.22 9.01 -13.24
N VAL A 74 11.25 10.14 -12.56
CA VAL A 74 10.98 11.47 -13.12
C VAL A 74 12.22 11.99 -13.81
N GLN A 75 12.14 12.14 -15.13
CA GLN A 75 13.22 12.58 -16.01
C GLN A 75 12.95 14.02 -16.45
N ARG A 76 13.37 15.00 -15.65
CA ARG A 76 13.13 16.42 -15.93
C ARG A 76 13.59 16.83 -17.33
N ASP A 77 14.83 16.51 -17.67
CA ASP A 77 15.43 16.87 -18.97
C ASP A 77 15.12 15.84 -20.07
N GLY A 78 14.57 14.68 -19.69
CA GLY A 78 14.05 13.65 -20.59
C GLY A 78 12.59 13.82 -20.97
N ASN A 79 11.88 14.79 -20.35
CA ASN A 79 10.47 15.08 -20.60
C ASN A 79 9.55 13.87 -20.41
N ALA A 80 9.82 13.05 -19.41
CA ALA A 80 9.11 11.81 -19.18
C ALA A 80 9.09 11.39 -17.70
N VAL A 81 8.08 10.63 -17.32
CA VAL A 81 8.01 9.87 -16.08
C VAL A 81 7.80 8.41 -16.45
N SER A 82 8.74 7.55 -16.10
CA SER A 82 8.66 6.11 -16.37
C SER A 82 8.34 5.34 -15.09
N THR A 83 7.63 4.22 -15.24
CA THR A 83 7.20 3.38 -14.12
C THR A 83 8.01 2.10 -14.05
N ILE A 84 8.53 1.80 -12.86
CA ILE A 84 9.18 0.54 -12.51
C ILE A 84 8.28 -0.20 -11.54
N SER A 85 7.86 -1.43 -11.86
CA SER A 85 7.30 -2.36 -10.88
C SER A 85 8.43 -2.81 -9.97
N THR A 86 8.26 -2.67 -8.67
CA THR A 86 9.30 -3.03 -7.70
C THR A 86 9.52 -4.51 -7.57
N GLY A 87 8.53 -5.33 -7.96
CA GLY A 87 8.49 -6.76 -7.73
C GLY A 87 8.34 -7.14 -6.25
N ILE A 88 7.98 -6.19 -5.39
CA ILE A 88 7.57 -6.46 -4.01
C ILE A 88 6.12 -6.00 -3.86
N SER A 89 5.28 -6.88 -3.33
CA SER A 89 3.91 -6.54 -2.95
C SER A 89 3.56 -7.24 -1.65
N PHE A 90 2.68 -6.61 -0.89
CA PHE A 90 2.13 -7.14 0.35
C PHE A 90 0.65 -7.41 0.12
N GLU A 91 0.21 -8.58 0.55
CA GLU A 91 -1.19 -8.95 0.64
C GLU A 91 -1.50 -9.10 2.13
N ASP A 92 -2.40 -8.29 2.63
CA ASP A 92 -2.81 -8.31 4.05
C ASP A 92 -3.99 -9.26 4.20
N HIS A 93 -3.81 -10.29 5.01
CA HIS A 93 -4.83 -11.30 5.31
C HIS A 93 -5.44 -11.10 6.71
N GLY A 94 -5.20 -9.92 7.32
CA GLY A 94 -5.77 -9.52 8.61
C GLY A 94 -5.02 -10.05 9.83
N ASP A 95 -4.64 -11.31 9.87
CA ASP A 95 -3.85 -11.94 10.93
C ASP A 95 -2.36 -12.06 10.58
N HIS A 96 -2.03 -12.04 9.29
CA HIS A 96 -0.66 -12.02 8.75
C HIS A 96 -0.63 -11.30 7.41
N GLY A 97 0.54 -10.82 7.03
CA GLY A 97 0.77 -10.21 5.73
C GLY A 97 1.67 -11.09 4.87
N ASP A 98 1.20 -11.47 3.70
CA ASP A 98 2.02 -12.16 2.72
C ASP A 98 2.91 -11.19 1.97
N ILE A 99 4.16 -11.59 1.74
CA ILE A 99 5.09 -10.87 0.88
C ILE A 99 5.33 -11.65 -0.42
N LYS A 100 5.05 -11.02 -1.54
CA LYS A 100 5.38 -11.56 -2.86
C LYS A 100 6.61 -10.87 -3.41
N ILE A 101 7.60 -11.66 -3.84
CA ILE A 101 8.88 -11.16 -4.34
C ILE A 101 9.11 -11.66 -5.76
N GLU A 102 9.05 -10.73 -6.72
CA GLU A 102 9.35 -10.95 -8.14
C GLU A 102 10.55 -10.09 -8.57
N ASN A 103 11.04 -10.26 -9.78
CA ASN A 103 12.06 -9.36 -10.32
C ASN A 103 11.46 -7.98 -10.63
N PRO A 104 12.17 -6.88 -10.32
CA PRO A 104 11.75 -5.54 -10.73
C PRO A 104 11.74 -5.44 -12.26
N LYS A 105 10.85 -4.63 -12.82
CA LYS A 105 10.77 -4.46 -14.27
C LYS A 105 10.18 -3.10 -14.66
N LEU A 106 10.61 -2.56 -15.80
CA LEU A 106 9.90 -1.46 -16.46
C LEU A 106 8.52 -1.94 -16.92
N THR A 107 7.47 -1.23 -16.55
CA THR A 107 6.09 -1.61 -16.93
C THR A 107 5.75 -1.23 -18.36
N GLY A 108 6.51 -0.30 -18.96
CA GLY A 108 6.22 0.32 -20.25
C GLY A 108 5.34 1.57 -20.14
N ALA A 109 4.74 1.86 -18.98
CA ALA A 109 4.05 3.12 -18.77
C ALA A 109 5.06 4.27 -18.71
N GLU A 110 4.93 5.19 -19.67
CA GLU A 110 5.70 6.42 -19.74
C GLU A 110 4.77 7.61 -19.94
N PHE A 111 4.75 8.53 -18.97
CA PHE A 111 3.95 9.75 -19.03
C PHE A 111 4.83 10.89 -19.53
N THR A 112 4.48 11.49 -20.66
CA THR A 112 5.31 12.48 -21.34
C THR A 112 4.74 13.89 -21.22
N GLY A 113 5.64 14.88 -21.16
CA GLY A 113 5.33 16.30 -21.11
C GLY A 113 6.61 17.10 -20.79
N GLU A 114 6.59 18.39 -21.04
CA GLU A 114 7.78 19.23 -20.93
C GLU A 114 8.15 19.51 -19.45
N ARG A 115 9.35 19.08 -19.04
CA ARG A 115 9.95 19.34 -17.72
C ARG A 115 9.09 18.86 -16.55
N PRO A 116 8.84 17.53 -16.36
CA PRO A 116 8.21 17.02 -15.15
C PRO A 116 9.10 17.27 -13.93
N VAL A 117 8.54 17.78 -12.83
CA VAL A 117 9.29 18.07 -11.60
C VAL A 117 8.57 17.57 -10.36
N HIS A 118 7.46 18.17 -9.96
CA HIS A 118 6.72 17.74 -8.80
C HIS A 118 5.91 16.48 -9.09
N PHE A 119 6.00 15.53 -8.16
CA PHE A 119 5.34 14.24 -8.23
C PHE A 119 4.70 13.92 -6.88
N VAL A 120 3.38 13.92 -6.82
CA VAL A 120 2.62 13.80 -5.57
C VAL A 120 1.69 12.60 -5.65
N GLU A 121 1.65 11.79 -4.60
CA GLU A 121 0.66 10.76 -4.38
C GLU A 121 -0.32 11.18 -3.30
N HIS A 122 -1.60 11.26 -3.64
CA HIS A 122 -2.69 11.47 -2.70
C HIS A 122 -3.93 10.72 -3.18
N ASP A 123 -4.72 10.13 -2.28
CA ASP A 123 -5.92 9.35 -2.59
C ASP A 123 -5.70 8.27 -3.67
N ARG A 124 -4.54 7.56 -3.61
CA ARG A 124 -4.11 6.55 -4.60
C ARG A 124 -4.00 7.08 -6.05
N VAL A 125 -4.05 8.39 -6.23
CA VAL A 125 -3.84 9.07 -7.52
C VAL A 125 -2.49 9.77 -7.49
N PHE A 126 -1.74 9.60 -8.54
CA PHE A 126 -0.48 10.30 -8.76
C PHE A 126 -0.72 11.52 -9.63
N ALA A 127 -0.14 12.63 -9.25
CA ALA A 127 -0.09 13.84 -10.04
C ALA A 127 1.37 14.18 -10.35
N THR A 128 1.72 14.26 -11.62
CA THR A 128 3.01 14.80 -12.06
C THR A 128 2.78 16.15 -12.72
N PHE A 129 3.46 17.19 -12.22
CA PHE A 129 3.38 18.53 -12.78
C PHE A 129 4.50 18.75 -13.79
N PHE A 130 4.15 19.32 -14.94
CA PHE A 130 5.05 19.60 -16.04
C PHE A 130 5.27 21.12 -16.10
N ASP A 131 6.40 21.56 -15.57
CA ASP A 131 6.73 23.00 -15.45
C ASP A 131 6.71 23.71 -16.81
N GLY A 132 7.19 23.05 -17.87
CA GLY A 132 7.22 23.62 -19.22
C GLY A 132 5.85 23.80 -19.87
N GLU A 133 4.85 23.04 -19.41
CA GLU A 133 3.48 23.10 -19.91
C GLU A 133 2.55 23.93 -19.00
N GLY A 134 2.86 24.04 -17.71
CA GLY A 134 2.00 24.67 -16.71
C GLY A 134 0.76 23.84 -16.40
N GLY A 135 0.93 22.53 -16.25
CA GLY A 135 -0.17 21.62 -15.95
C GLY A 135 0.29 20.26 -15.48
N ALA A 136 -0.66 19.45 -15.03
CA ALA A 136 -0.39 18.14 -14.48
C ALA A 136 -1.08 17.01 -15.26
N ARG A 137 -0.53 15.79 -15.13
CA ARG A 137 -1.16 14.54 -15.53
C ARG A 137 -1.45 13.71 -14.28
N LEU A 138 -2.71 13.33 -14.12
CA LEU A 138 -3.18 12.48 -13.03
C LEU A 138 -3.41 11.06 -13.54
N PHE A 139 -2.94 10.06 -12.80
CA PHE A 139 -3.09 8.65 -13.14
C PHE A 139 -3.09 7.78 -11.87
N THR A 140 -3.48 6.52 -11.98
CA THR A 140 -3.50 5.56 -10.88
C THR A 140 -2.32 4.61 -10.93
N GLU A 141 -1.91 4.08 -9.78
CA GLU A 141 -0.87 3.07 -9.69
C GLU A 141 -1.20 1.82 -10.52
N SER A 142 -2.44 1.35 -10.42
CA SER A 142 -2.90 0.16 -11.15
C SER A 142 -2.68 0.30 -12.66
N ASN A 143 -3.04 1.46 -13.24
CA ASN A 143 -2.84 1.69 -14.67
C ASN A 143 -1.35 1.74 -15.02
N ALA A 144 -0.54 2.44 -14.21
CA ALA A 144 0.90 2.52 -14.41
C ALA A 144 1.59 1.15 -14.33
N LEU A 145 1.18 0.30 -13.37
CA LEU A 145 1.71 -1.07 -13.23
C LEU A 145 1.30 -1.99 -14.39
N LYS A 146 0.14 -1.77 -15.00
CA LYS A 146 -0.30 -2.48 -16.21
C LYS A 146 0.35 -1.99 -17.51
N GLY A 147 1.18 -0.95 -17.43
CA GLY A 147 1.78 -0.34 -18.63
C GLY A 147 0.84 0.63 -19.35
N GLU A 148 -0.26 1.01 -18.73
CA GLU A 148 -1.26 1.93 -19.30
C GLU A 148 -0.84 3.38 -19.04
N THR A 149 -1.09 4.25 -20.02
CA THR A 149 -0.70 5.67 -20.00
C THR A 149 -1.89 6.63 -20.00
N GLN A 150 -3.07 6.12 -19.66
CA GLN A 150 -4.25 6.97 -19.55
C GLN A 150 -4.08 7.97 -18.41
N THR A 151 -4.29 9.24 -18.69
CA THR A 151 -4.18 10.33 -17.71
C THR A 151 -5.36 11.28 -17.80
N ARG A 152 -5.63 11.93 -16.70
CA ARG A 152 -6.44 13.15 -16.67
C ARG A 152 -5.51 14.35 -16.64
N ALA A 153 -5.66 15.27 -17.59
CA ALA A 153 -4.91 16.52 -17.57
C ALA A 153 -5.61 17.55 -16.68
N VAL A 154 -4.81 18.33 -15.94
CA VAL A 154 -5.24 19.51 -15.16
C VAL A 154 -4.36 20.66 -15.56
N ASP A 155 -4.97 21.80 -15.92
CA ASP A 155 -4.29 22.99 -16.45
C ASP A 155 -4.20 24.08 -15.39
N ALA A 156 -3.01 24.63 -15.18
CA ALA A 156 -2.75 25.75 -14.26
C ALA A 156 -2.78 27.12 -14.97
N GLY A 157 -2.94 27.15 -16.28
CA GLY A 157 -3.09 28.34 -17.09
C GLY A 157 -1.80 28.93 -17.65
N ALA A 158 -0.63 28.68 -17.07
CA ALA A 158 0.67 29.11 -17.61
C ALA A 158 1.81 28.21 -17.12
N PRO A 159 2.89 28.05 -17.93
CA PRO A 159 4.12 27.40 -17.49
C PRO A 159 4.72 28.07 -16.25
N HIS A 160 5.02 27.28 -15.23
CA HIS A 160 5.66 27.71 -13.99
C HIS A 160 6.18 26.51 -13.21
N HIS A 161 6.98 26.73 -12.20
CA HIS A 161 7.37 25.69 -11.25
C HIS A 161 6.23 25.43 -10.29
N GLY A 162 5.40 24.39 -10.56
CA GLY A 162 4.12 24.21 -9.90
C GLY A 162 3.87 22.80 -9.38
N VAL A 163 2.74 22.65 -8.71
CA VAL A 163 2.28 21.40 -8.11
C VAL A 163 0.80 21.18 -8.38
N ALA A 164 0.39 19.92 -8.46
CA ALA A 164 -1.01 19.52 -8.46
C ALA A 164 -1.21 18.29 -7.57
N VAL A 165 -2.40 18.18 -6.98
CA VAL A 165 -2.79 17.08 -6.10
C VAL A 165 -4.21 16.65 -6.42
N ALA A 166 -4.45 15.36 -6.54
CA ALA A 166 -5.80 14.81 -6.48
C ALA A 166 -6.31 14.88 -5.04
N TYR A 167 -7.54 15.34 -4.82
CA TYR A 167 -8.12 15.48 -3.49
C TYR A 167 -9.61 15.13 -3.54
N GLY A 168 -9.93 13.88 -3.31
CA GLY A 168 -11.29 13.36 -3.44
C GLY A 168 -11.87 13.59 -4.85
N LYS A 169 -12.97 14.34 -4.90
CA LYS A 169 -13.63 14.72 -6.17
C LYS A 169 -13.05 16.01 -6.80
N HIS A 170 -12.02 16.59 -6.18
CA HIS A 170 -11.42 17.87 -6.58
C HIS A 170 -9.95 17.71 -6.92
N HIS A 171 -9.35 18.77 -7.44
CA HIS A 171 -7.91 18.87 -7.66
C HIS A 171 -7.42 20.18 -7.07
N LEU A 172 -6.31 20.11 -6.35
CA LEU A 172 -5.59 21.28 -5.90
C LEU A 172 -4.50 21.56 -6.93
N ILE A 173 -4.34 22.81 -7.35
CA ILE A 173 -3.32 23.18 -8.32
C ILE A 173 -2.70 24.53 -7.97
N SER A 174 -1.39 24.66 -8.13
CA SER A 174 -0.69 25.92 -7.94
C SER A 174 -1.12 26.97 -8.96
N VAL A 175 -1.17 28.23 -8.50
CA VAL A 175 -1.53 29.39 -9.33
C VAL A 175 -0.25 30.14 -9.69
N PRO A 176 0.09 30.28 -10.99
CA PRO A 176 1.29 30.99 -11.42
C PRO A 176 1.26 32.44 -10.97
N ASN A 177 2.44 33.02 -10.74
CA ASN A 177 2.55 34.46 -10.44
C ASN A 177 2.08 35.26 -11.67
N PRO A 178 1.05 36.11 -11.54
CA PRO A 178 0.49 36.85 -12.67
C PRO A 178 1.41 37.96 -13.19
N GLU A 179 2.38 38.42 -12.38
CA GLU A 179 3.34 39.45 -12.77
C GLU A 179 4.53 38.83 -13.50
N ASP A 180 5.00 37.68 -13.05
CA ASP A 180 6.09 36.92 -13.67
C ASP A 180 5.93 35.42 -13.41
N PRO A 181 5.46 34.61 -14.37
CA PRO A 181 5.30 33.16 -14.21
C PRO A 181 6.60 32.39 -14.01
N THR A 182 7.77 33.02 -14.17
CA THR A 182 9.07 32.37 -13.88
C THR A 182 9.42 32.38 -12.39
N GLU A 183 8.74 33.22 -11.60
CA GLU A 183 8.81 33.24 -10.16
C GLU A 183 7.92 32.14 -9.55
N LEU A 184 8.07 31.93 -8.25
CA LEU A 184 7.28 30.89 -7.53
C LEU A 184 5.78 31.23 -7.52
N PRO A 185 4.91 30.21 -7.47
CA PRO A 185 3.46 30.37 -7.45
C PRO A 185 2.98 31.22 -6.27
N VAL A 186 1.79 31.83 -6.43
CA VAL A 186 1.22 32.74 -5.44
C VAL A 186 0.07 32.13 -4.62
N GLY A 187 -0.33 30.90 -4.91
CA GLY A 187 -1.43 30.26 -4.18
C GLY A 187 -1.83 28.92 -4.72
N ILE A 188 -2.88 28.36 -4.12
CA ILE A 188 -3.55 27.12 -4.51
C ILE A 188 -4.99 27.42 -4.94
N ALA A 189 -5.39 26.92 -6.10
CA ALA A 189 -6.77 26.88 -6.55
C ALA A 189 -7.35 25.47 -6.36
N VAL A 190 -8.64 25.40 -6.00
CA VAL A 190 -9.42 24.19 -6.00
C VAL A 190 -10.16 24.09 -7.34
N LEU A 191 -10.04 22.97 -8.02
CA LEU A 191 -10.77 22.69 -9.25
C LEU A 191 -11.72 21.50 -9.05
N ASP A 192 -12.88 21.55 -9.66
CA ASP A 192 -13.77 20.41 -9.74
C ASP A 192 -13.33 19.39 -10.81
N ARG A 193 -14.07 18.30 -10.96
CA ARG A 193 -13.78 17.28 -11.99
C ARG A 193 -13.84 17.80 -13.43
N SER A 194 -14.52 18.90 -13.68
CA SER A 194 -14.57 19.53 -15.03
C SER A 194 -13.38 20.43 -15.32
N GLY A 195 -12.56 20.73 -14.29
CA GLY A 195 -11.48 21.71 -14.34
C GLY A 195 -11.94 23.13 -14.03
N ALA A 196 -13.20 23.33 -13.62
CA ALA A 196 -13.69 24.64 -13.22
C ALA A 196 -13.24 24.96 -11.79
N ARG A 197 -12.83 26.22 -11.56
CA ARG A 197 -12.41 26.66 -10.22
C ARG A 197 -13.58 26.74 -9.27
N VAL A 198 -13.39 26.22 -8.08
CA VAL A 198 -14.33 26.25 -6.96
C VAL A 198 -13.79 27.20 -5.88
N GLY A 199 -14.52 28.28 -5.60
CA GLY A 199 -14.12 29.26 -4.60
C GLY A 199 -12.98 30.18 -5.04
N ASP A 200 -12.39 30.84 -4.05
CA ASP A 200 -11.27 31.76 -4.25
C ASP A 200 -9.92 31.02 -4.20
N VAL A 201 -8.87 31.65 -4.69
CA VAL A 201 -7.50 31.15 -4.56
C VAL A 201 -7.07 31.32 -3.09
N ALA A 202 -6.55 30.25 -2.50
CA ALA A 202 -5.88 30.32 -1.21
C ALA A 202 -4.49 30.92 -1.41
N GLU A 203 -4.26 32.12 -0.87
CA GLU A 203 -3.00 32.83 -1.02
C GLU A 203 -1.82 32.09 -0.35
N CYS A 204 -0.75 31.90 -1.08
CA CYS A 204 0.49 31.24 -0.65
C CYS A 204 1.68 31.83 -1.41
N PRO A 205 2.15 33.03 -1.04
CA PRO A 205 3.28 33.68 -1.70
C PRO A 205 4.53 32.80 -1.65
N ASP A 206 5.26 32.72 -2.74
CA ASP A 206 6.45 31.88 -2.90
C ASP A 206 6.20 30.42 -2.54
N LEU A 207 5.08 29.86 -2.97
CA LEU A 207 4.73 28.46 -2.72
C LEU A 207 5.83 27.53 -3.21
N HIS A 208 6.38 26.73 -2.29
CA HIS A 208 7.39 25.73 -2.62
C HIS A 208 7.44 24.65 -1.55
N GLY A 209 7.09 23.42 -1.93
CA GLY A 209 7.04 22.25 -1.05
C GLY A 209 5.61 21.93 -0.58
N GLU A 210 5.29 20.66 -0.68
CA GLU A 210 4.02 20.07 -0.28
C GLU A 210 4.25 18.73 0.42
N ALA A 211 3.37 18.38 1.34
CA ALA A 211 3.40 17.08 2.01
C ALA A 211 2.02 16.68 2.53
N ALA A 212 1.78 15.37 2.59
CA ALA A 212 0.62 14.78 3.26
C ALA A 212 1.05 14.00 4.50
N SER A 213 0.29 14.09 5.59
CA SER A 213 0.46 13.29 6.80
C SER A 213 -0.92 13.01 7.42
N GLY A 214 -1.26 11.75 7.61
CA GLY A 214 -2.63 11.36 7.99
C GLY A 214 -3.64 11.87 6.96
N ASN A 215 -4.69 12.51 7.44
CA ASN A 215 -5.75 13.13 6.63
C ASN A 215 -5.49 14.61 6.27
N LEU A 216 -4.30 15.12 6.57
CA LEU A 216 -3.92 16.50 6.29
C LEU A 216 -2.90 16.58 5.15
N MET A 217 -2.99 17.66 4.38
CA MET A 217 -1.97 18.07 3.44
C MET A 217 -1.56 19.50 3.73
N ILE A 218 -0.29 19.82 3.52
CA ILE A 218 0.21 21.20 3.66
C ILE A 218 0.93 21.67 2.39
N PHE A 219 0.92 23.00 2.20
CA PHE A 219 1.78 23.69 1.24
C PHE A 219 2.57 24.77 1.96
N ALA A 220 3.88 24.83 1.74
CA ALA A 220 4.73 25.83 2.38
C ALA A 220 4.75 27.13 1.58
N CYS A 221 4.56 28.25 2.29
CA CYS A 221 4.49 29.60 1.76
C CYS A 221 5.55 30.50 2.41
N ALA A 222 5.78 31.68 1.88
CA ALA A 222 6.65 32.67 2.51
C ALA A 222 6.13 33.13 3.88
N THR A 223 4.81 33.10 4.08
CA THR A 223 4.15 33.68 5.27
C THR A 223 3.69 32.64 6.30
N GLY A 224 3.85 31.36 6.02
CA GLY A 224 3.35 30.26 6.84
C GLY A 224 3.14 29.00 6.01
N ILE A 225 2.12 28.25 6.35
CA ILE A 225 1.68 27.09 5.57
C ILE A 225 0.18 27.17 5.27
N LEU A 226 -0.24 26.66 4.11
CA LEU A 226 -1.64 26.29 3.91
C LEU A 226 -1.85 24.89 4.45
N VAL A 227 -2.90 24.70 5.24
CA VAL A 227 -3.35 23.40 5.74
C VAL A 227 -4.63 23.03 5.00
N VAL A 228 -4.66 21.85 4.40
CA VAL A 228 -5.82 21.32 3.69
C VAL A 228 -6.35 20.12 4.46
N SER A 229 -7.63 20.16 4.76
CA SER A 229 -8.42 19.08 5.34
C SER A 229 -9.67 18.84 4.50
N GLU A 230 -10.45 17.82 4.81
CA GLU A 230 -11.71 17.54 4.15
C GLU A 230 -12.89 17.77 5.10
N GLU A 231 -13.93 18.43 4.62
CA GLU A 231 -15.21 18.57 5.31
C GLU A 231 -16.37 18.39 4.31
N GLY A 232 -17.18 17.36 4.52
CA GLY A 232 -18.32 17.07 3.65
C GLY A 232 -17.97 16.79 2.18
N GLY A 233 -16.82 16.15 1.92
CA GLY A 233 -16.34 15.87 0.57
C GLY A 233 -15.71 17.06 -0.15
N MET A 234 -15.48 18.18 0.56
CA MET A 234 -14.88 19.39 0.02
C MET A 234 -13.54 19.69 0.69
N PRO A 235 -12.48 20.04 -0.06
CA PRO A 235 -11.24 20.51 0.53
C PRO A 235 -11.49 21.85 1.25
N GLN A 236 -11.06 21.91 2.51
CA GLN A 236 -11.03 23.13 3.32
C GLN A 236 -9.59 23.59 3.45
N ILE A 237 -9.30 24.80 3.03
CA ILE A 237 -7.95 25.35 3.06
C ILE A 237 -7.89 26.49 4.08
N SER A 238 -7.00 26.38 5.06
CA SER A 238 -6.72 27.41 6.04
C SER A 238 -5.26 27.82 6.00
N HIS A 239 -4.98 29.10 6.28
CA HIS A 239 -3.61 29.60 6.39
C HIS A 239 -3.17 29.61 7.86
N LEU A 240 -2.09 28.90 8.15
CA LEU A 240 -1.41 28.88 9.45
C LEU A 240 -0.13 29.73 9.35
N PRO A 241 -0.11 30.97 9.86
CA PRO A 241 1.04 31.86 9.73
C PRO A 241 2.20 31.41 10.61
N TYR A 242 3.43 31.69 10.20
CA TYR A 242 4.58 31.55 11.10
C TYR A 242 4.41 32.47 12.31
N PRO A 243 4.53 31.95 13.55
CA PRO A 243 4.39 32.77 14.74
C PRO A 243 5.56 33.77 14.86
N ALA A 244 5.29 34.95 15.40
CA ALA A 244 6.30 36.00 15.59
C ALA A 244 7.47 35.60 16.52
N SER A 245 7.37 34.47 17.21
CA SER A 245 8.44 33.89 18.03
C SER A 245 9.52 33.19 17.21
N LEU A 246 9.24 32.84 15.95
CA LEU A 246 10.23 32.27 15.04
C LEU A 246 11.14 33.37 14.49
N PRO A 247 12.44 33.06 14.23
CA PRO A 247 13.31 33.96 13.49
C PRO A 247 12.79 34.13 12.05
N ASP A 248 13.26 35.18 11.37
CA ASP A 248 12.97 35.36 9.95
C ASP A 248 13.41 34.14 9.14
N GLY A 249 12.50 33.60 8.35
CA GLY A 249 12.71 32.38 7.56
C GLY A 249 11.44 31.83 6.97
N LYS A 250 11.58 30.81 6.15
CA LYS A 250 10.47 30.04 5.57
C LYS A 250 10.88 28.59 5.33
N SER A 251 9.91 27.70 5.22
CA SER A 251 10.09 26.36 4.71
C SER A 251 9.98 26.35 3.18
N THR A 252 10.77 25.53 2.53
CA THR A 252 10.75 25.29 1.07
C THR A 252 10.75 23.80 0.74
N THR A 253 10.94 22.95 1.72
CA THR A 253 10.85 21.51 1.63
C THR A 253 10.17 21.03 2.88
N VAL A 254 9.09 20.28 2.71
CA VAL A 254 8.34 19.68 3.80
C VAL A 254 8.11 18.20 3.50
N ILE A 255 8.11 17.37 4.52
CA ILE A 255 7.78 15.94 4.45
C ILE A 255 6.79 15.60 5.56
N GLY A 256 5.85 14.71 5.27
CA GLY A 256 4.86 14.25 6.25
C GLY A 256 5.39 13.10 7.08
N GLY A 257 5.03 13.07 8.35
CA GLY A 257 5.26 11.92 9.23
C GLY A 257 4.47 10.69 8.75
N VAL A 258 4.99 9.51 9.06
CA VAL A 258 4.34 8.22 8.81
C VAL A 258 4.04 7.57 10.15
N GLY A 259 2.80 7.12 10.38
CA GLY A 259 2.37 6.52 11.65
C GLY A 259 2.13 7.51 12.80
N LEU A 260 2.68 8.72 12.73
CA LEU A 260 2.33 9.87 13.57
C LEU A 260 2.03 11.07 12.67
N GLN A 261 1.00 11.82 13.00
CA GLN A 261 0.58 12.97 12.20
C GLN A 261 1.38 14.21 12.59
N TYR A 262 2.37 14.56 11.78
CA TYR A 262 3.17 15.78 11.88
C TYR A 262 3.81 16.07 10.53
N PHE A 263 4.38 17.26 10.41
CA PHE A 263 5.21 17.61 9.26
C PHE A 263 6.60 18.07 9.73
N LEU A 264 7.61 17.73 8.94
CA LEU A 264 8.99 18.15 9.16
C LEU A 264 9.42 19.01 7.97
N GLY A 265 9.78 20.24 8.23
CA GLY A 265 10.24 21.19 7.21
C GLY A 265 11.68 21.65 7.46
N ASN A 266 12.33 22.12 6.38
CA ASN A 266 13.52 22.94 6.55
C ASN A 266 13.12 24.33 7.08
N TYR A 267 14.01 24.97 7.85
CA TYR A 267 13.83 26.36 8.27
C TYR A 267 15.21 27.06 8.33
N GLY A 268 15.46 27.98 7.42
CA GLY A 268 16.81 28.51 7.27
C GLY A 268 17.82 27.46 6.82
N ALA A 269 19.11 27.69 7.08
CA ALA A 269 20.20 26.82 6.64
C ALA A 269 20.47 25.66 7.63
N ASP A 270 20.39 25.96 8.92
CA ASP A 270 20.86 25.12 10.03
C ASP A 270 19.74 24.75 11.02
N LYS A 271 18.49 24.77 10.58
CA LYS A 271 17.34 24.39 11.39
C LYS A 271 16.39 23.50 10.61
N LEU A 272 15.65 22.69 11.35
CA LEU A 272 14.39 22.10 10.91
C LEU A 272 13.22 22.69 11.72
N VAL A 273 12.03 22.55 11.23
CA VAL A 273 10.80 22.90 11.94
C VAL A 273 9.88 21.69 11.98
N LEU A 274 9.46 21.30 13.16
CA LEU A 274 8.35 20.37 13.38
C LEU A 274 7.08 21.18 13.40
N ILE A 275 6.08 20.73 12.64
CA ILE A 275 4.80 21.42 12.46
C ILE A 275 3.70 20.44 12.83
N ASP A 276 2.91 20.80 13.84
CA ASP A 276 1.65 20.15 14.18
C ASP A 276 0.51 21.14 13.92
N PRO A 277 -0.22 21.01 12.80
CA PRO A 277 -1.29 21.94 12.48
C PRO A 277 -2.59 21.69 13.28
N THR A 278 -2.64 20.64 14.12
CA THR A 278 -3.82 20.27 14.91
C THR A 278 -3.85 20.87 16.30
N ASP A 279 -2.71 21.18 16.89
CA ASP A 279 -2.56 21.78 18.23
C ASP A 279 -2.31 23.30 18.13
N GLU A 280 -3.38 24.08 17.84
CA GLU A 280 -3.34 25.54 17.66
C GLU A 280 -2.20 26.04 16.73
N GLY A 281 -1.66 25.12 15.88
CA GLY A 281 -0.58 25.41 14.94
C GLY A 281 0.79 25.50 15.59
N GLU A 282 1.20 24.49 16.31
CA GLU A 282 2.53 24.44 16.91
C GLU A 282 3.64 24.36 15.85
N PHE A 283 4.60 25.30 15.90
CA PHE A 283 5.84 25.29 15.17
C PHE A 283 7.00 25.17 16.13
N ARG A 284 7.73 24.06 16.11
CA ARG A 284 8.88 23.85 16.99
C ARG A 284 10.16 23.73 16.19
N LEU A 285 11.09 24.66 16.41
CA LEU A 285 12.41 24.62 15.77
C LEU A 285 13.31 23.57 16.41
N VAL A 286 14.10 22.93 15.55
CA VAL A 286 15.19 22.04 15.91
C VAL A 286 16.49 22.64 15.36
N ASP A 287 17.40 23.05 16.25
CA ASP A 287 18.72 23.54 15.87
C ASP A 287 19.60 22.38 15.45
N LEU A 288 20.31 22.54 14.34
CA LEU A 288 21.27 21.58 13.82
C LEU A 288 22.71 22.06 14.12
N PRO A 289 23.65 21.14 14.37
CA PRO A 289 25.03 21.51 14.66
C PRO A 289 25.74 22.14 13.46
N MET A 290 25.30 21.82 12.26
CA MET A 290 25.82 22.32 11.00
C MET A 290 24.69 22.47 9.98
N ARG A 291 24.98 23.14 8.85
CA ARG A 291 24.05 23.31 7.75
C ARG A 291 23.57 21.96 7.21
N ARG A 292 22.23 21.80 7.05
CA ARG A 292 21.66 20.55 6.55
C ARG A 292 21.95 20.35 5.07
N VAL A 293 22.13 19.10 4.68
CA VAL A 293 22.20 18.64 3.28
C VAL A 293 20.90 17.96 2.87
N HIS A 294 20.41 17.03 3.69
CA HIS A 294 19.18 16.28 3.43
C HIS A 294 18.52 15.83 4.73
N PHE A 295 17.23 15.59 4.71
CA PHE A 295 16.50 15.00 5.84
C PHE A 295 15.39 14.06 5.34
N ALA A 296 15.02 13.09 6.18
CA ALA A 296 13.99 12.10 5.88
C ALA A 296 13.31 11.66 7.17
N VAL A 297 12.02 11.29 7.10
CA VAL A 297 11.30 10.63 8.20
C VAL A 297 11.54 9.14 8.17
N ASP A 298 11.44 8.48 9.32
CA ASP A 298 11.52 7.02 9.41
C ASP A 298 10.13 6.41 9.23
N PRO A 299 9.86 5.66 8.15
CA PRO A 299 8.56 5.04 7.93
C PRO A 299 8.31 3.81 8.81
N VAL A 300 9.35 3.26 9.45
CA VAL A 300 9.29 2.07 10.29
C VAL A 300 9.20 2.44 11.77
N ARG A 301 9.91 3.51 12.17
CA ARG A 301 9.98 4.02 13.56
C ARG A 301 9.45 5.45 13.61
N PRO A 302 8.13 5.65 13.72
CA PRO A 302 7.45 6.95 13.51
C PRO A 302 7.98 8.12 14.33
N LYS A 303 8.60 7.84 15.48
CA LYS A 303 9.15 8.88 16.36
C LYS A 303 10.52 9.40 15.93
N PHE A 304 11.12 8.87 14.85
CA PHE A 304 12.44 9.28 14.40
C PHE A 304 12.41 9.91 13.01
N ALA A 305 13.31 10.84 12.81
CA ALA A 305 13.72 11.39 11.53
C ALA A 305 15.25 11.44 11.47
N TYR A 306 15.80 11.61 10.27
CA TYR A 306 17.23 11.63 10.05
C TYR A 306 17.62 12.88 9.29
N VAL A 307 18.75 13.46 9.65
CA VAL A 307 19.31 14.67 9.03
C VAL A 307 20.78 14.45 8.70
N PHE A 308 21.16 14.65 7.46
CA PHE A 308 22.56 14.67 7.04
C PHE A 308 23.05 16.11 6.93
N THR A 309 24.21 16.42 7.51
CA THR A 309 24.79 17.77 7.59
C THR A 309 26.10 17.89 6.79
N GLU A 310 26.52 19.13 6.51
CA GLU A 310 27.69 19.44 5.67
C GLU A 310 28.99 18.83 6.17
N ASP A 311 29.13 18.62 7.47
CA ASP A 311 30.32 18.02 8.09
C ASP A 311 30.43 16.50 7.88
N GLY A 312 29.51 15.92 7.11
CA GLY A 312 29.49 14.50 6.79
C GLY A 312 28.87 13.60 7.86
N GLN A 313 28.11 14.18 8.78
CA GLN A 313 27.42 13.45 9.83
C GLN A 313 25.94 13.19 9.51
N LEU A 314 25.48 12.02 9.92
CA LEU A 314 24.05 11.69 10.00
C LEU A 314 23.61 11.84 11.46
N HIS A 315 22.51 12.55 11.68
CA HIS A 315 21.89 12.74 12.99
C HIS A 315 20.51 12.04 13.03
N GLN A 316 20.22 11.38 14.16
CA GLN A 316 18.89 10.87 14.47
C GLN A 316 18.17 11.92 15.33
N LEU A 317 17.00 12.33 14.88
CA LEU A 317 16.11 13.28 15.54
C LEU A 317 14.95 12.52 16.18
N ASP A 318 14.74 12.67 17.48
CA ASP A 318 13.51 12.27 18.16
C ASP A 318 12.48 13.40 17.97
N ILE A 319 11.46 13.16 17.12
CA ILE A 319 10.46 14.19 16.76
C ILE A 319 9.52 14.53 17.90
N VAL A 320 9.34 13.65 18.88
CA VAL A 320 8.48 13.89 20.04
C VAL A 320 9.12 14.95 20.96
N ASN A 321 10.42 14.82 21.20
CA ASN A 321 11.17 15.76 22.04
C ASN A 321 11.75 16.94 21.24
N GLY A 322 11.91 16.80 19.92
CA GLY A 322 12.58 17.78 19.07
C GLY A 322 14.09 17.86 19.28
N GLU A 323 14.72 16.74 19.69
CA GLU A 323 16.13 16.69 20.08
C GLU A 323 16.91 15.68 19.21
N ILE A 324 18.19 15.97 18.98
CA ILE A 324 19.11 15.02 18.35
C ILE A 324 19.47 13.94 19.39
N SER A 325 19.06 12.70 19.15
CA SER A 325 19.29 11.55 20.03
C SER A 325 20.58 10.79 19.72
N GLY A 326 21.14 10.95 18.51
CA GLY A 326 22.36 10.27 18.10
C GLY A 326 23.02 10.96 16.90
N SER A 327 24.32 10.71 16.73
CA SER A 327 25.09 11.23 15.57
C SER A 327 26.16 10.23 15.17
N VAL A 328 26.39 10.07 13.86
CA VAL A 328 27.42 9.19 13.30
C VAL A 328 28.09 9.85 12.08
N SER A 329 29.43 9.85 12.07
CA SER A 329 30.21 10.38 10.94
C SER A 329 30.27 9.33 9.83
N LEU A 330 29.85 9.71 8.62
CA LEU A 330 29.76 8.80 7.45
C LEU A 330 30.74 9.17 6.35
N THR A 331 30.81 10.45 5.98
CA THR A 331 31.56 10.91 4.80
C THR A 331 32.55 12.01 5.17
N GLU A 332 33.41 12.37 4.24
CA GLU A 332 34.06 13.67 4.23
C GLU A 332 32.99 14.79 4.08
N PRO A 333 33.29 16.03 4.47
CA PRO A 333 32.35 17.13 4.35
C PRO A 333 31.81 17.34 2.95
N TYR A 334 30.52 17.70 2.86
CA TYR A 334 29.81 18.06 1.64
C TYR A 334 29.37 19.53 1.70
N SER A 335 29.85 20.36 0.79
CA SER A 335 29.45 21.77 0.75
C SER A 335 28.04 21.96 0.19
N MET A 336 27.25 22.82 0.83
CA MET A 336 25.98 23.32 0.31
C MET A 336 26.16 24.62 -0.54
N ASP A 337 27.37 25.14 -0.64
CA ASP A 337 27.68 26.17 -1.59
C ASP A 337 27.77 25.61 -3.02
N GLY A 338 27.52 26.44 -4.03
CA GLY A 338 27.48 26.00 -5.41
C GLY A 338 26.06 25.85 -5.95
N HIS A 339 25.87 24.99 -6.96
CA HIS A 339 24.57 24.84 -7.61
C HIS A 339 23.67 23.89 -6.81
N TRP A 340 22.38 24.19 -6.82
CA TRP A 340 21.38 23.34 -6.09
C TRP A 340 21.36 21.89 -6.58
N SER A 341 21.69 21.62 -7.85
CA SER A 341 21.74 20.28 -8.45
C SER A 341 23.07 19.55 -8.26
N ASP A 342 24.05 20.11 -7.53
CA ASP A 342 25.31 19.40 -7.28
C ASP A 342 25.06 18.06 -6.56
N PRO A 343 25.88 17.02 -6.84
CA PRO A 343 25.69 15.71 -6.22
C PRO A 343 25.94 15.76 -4.72
N ARG A 344 24.90 15.56 -3.93
CA ARG A 344 24.92 15.54 -2.47
C ARG A 344 24.22 14.31 -1.91
N PRO A 345 24.60 13.86 -0.70
CA PRO A 345 23.98 12.72 -0.05
C PRO A 345 22.46 12.81 0.08
N ARG A 346 21.78 11.66 -0.06
CA ARG A 346 20.36 11.46 0.17
C ARG A 346 20.16 10.31 1.14
N ILE A 347 19.07 10.34 1.88
CA ILE A 347 18.72 9.35 2.92
C ILE A 347 17.53 8.53 2.46
N ALA A 348 17.60 7.21 2.68
CA ALA A 348 16.46 6.31 2.63
C ALA A 348 16.48 5.40 3.87
N VAL A 349 15.35 4.79 4.21
CA VAL A 349 15.23 3.83 5.31
C VAL A 349 14.70 2.51 4.75
N ALA A 350 15.42 1.43 5.03
CA ALA A 350 15.07 0.07 4.63
C ALA A 350 15.14 -0.86 5.86
N GLY A 351 13.98 -1.16 6.43
CA GLY A 351 13.89 -1.94 7.67
C GLY A 351 14.70 -1.32 8.81
N ASP A 352 15.69 -2.05 9.31
CA ASP A 352 16.54 -1.62 10.40
C ASP A 352 17.75 -0.79 9.95
N ASN A 353 17.87 -0.49 8.66
CA ASN A 353 18.97 0.29 8.14
C ASN A 353 18.54 1.67 7.65
N VAL A 354 19.29 2.69 8.06
CA VAL A 354 19.29 4.01 7.45
C VAL A 354 20.41 4.05 6.42
N ILE A 355 20.08 4.34 5.16
CA ILE A 355 21.01 4.32 4.04
C ILE A 355 21.28 5.75 3.60
N VAL A 356 22.57 6.10 3.43
CA VAL A 356 23.02 7.40 2.96
C VAL A 356 23.88 7.23 1.72
N THR A 357 23.49 7.90 0.63
CA THR A 357 24.31 7.90 -0.61
C THR A 357 25.55 8.77 -0.43
N ASP A 358 26.69 8.33 -1.02
CA ASP A 358 27.93 9.10 -1.13
C ASP A 358 28.35 9.21 -2.61
N PRO A 359 27.78 10.19 -3.35
CA PRO A 359 28.02 10.32 -4.78
C PRO A 359 29.48 10.64 -5.15
N LEU A 360 30.26 11.24 -4.25
CA LEU A 360 31.67 11.54 -4.51
C LEU A 360 32.59 10.34 -4.34
N LYS A 361 32.15 9.31 -3.58
CA LYS A 361 32.92 8.08 -3.35
C LYS A 361 32.33 6.86 -4.04
N GLY A 362 31.17 6.99 -4.71
CA GLY A 362 30.52 5.87 -5.41
C GLY A 362 30.09 4.78 -4.44
N LYS A 363 29.40 5.11 -3.35
CA LYS A 363 28.94 4.11 -2.39
C LYS A 363 27.70 4.54 -1.59
N LEU A 364 27.11 3.57 -0.92
CA LEU A 364 26.10 3.76 0.08
C LEU A 364 26.66 3.44 1.47
N HIS A 365 26.36 4.24 2.48
CA HIS A 365 26.62 3.93 3.88
C HIS A 365 25.38 3.38 4.52
N LEU A 366 25.51 2.31 5.30
CA LEU A 366 24.46 1.69 6.08
C LEU A 366 24.68 2.01 7.56
N VAL A 367 23.62 2.45 8.23
CA VAL A 367 23.60 2.74 9.66
C VAL A 367 22.47 1.94 10.29
N ASP A 368 22.78 1.13 11.28
CA ASP A 368 21.76 0.42 12.06
C ASP A 368 20.92 1.44 12.86
N ALA A 369 19.62 1.47 12.62
CA ALA A 369 18.74 2.49 13.18
C ALA A 369 18.51 2.34 14.69
N GLY A 370 18.69 1.13 15.23
CA GLY A 370 18.52 0.85 16.66
C GLY A 370 19.72 1.32 17.50
N SER A 371 20.93 0.92 17.11
CA SER A 371 22.17 1.32 17.79
C SER A 371 22.74 2.65 17.32
N PHE A 372 22.26 3.15 16.20
CA PHE A 372 22.73 4.34 15.47
C PHE A 372 24.23 4.33 15.18
N ALA A 373 24.74 3.17 14.78
CA ALA A 373 26.14 2.92 14.45
C ALA A 373 26.30 2.46 12.99
N LYS A 374 27.48 2.67 12.41
CA LYS A 374 27.81 2.14 11.09
C LYS A 374 27.60 0.62 11.06
N ALA A 375 26.75 0.14 10.11
CA ALA A 375 26.49 -1.28 9.87
C ALA A 375 27.29 -1.82 8.67
N GLY A 376 27.58 -0.97 7.66
CA GLY A 376 28.31 -1.41 6.47
C GLY A 376 28.40 -0.34 5.38
N GLU A 377 28.89 -0.78 4.22
CA GLU A 377 28.97 0.04 3.01
C GLU A 377 28.70 -0.85 1.79
N ILE A 378 28.01 -0.31 0.77
CA ILE A 378 27.81 -0.96 -0.53
C ILE A 378 28.49 -0.10 -1.58
N ALA A 379 29.45 -0.66 -2.32
CA ALA A 379 30.10 0.03 -3.42
C ALA A 379 29.19 0.04 -4.66
N LEU A 380 29.11 1.19 -5.33
CA LEU A 380 28.37 1.36 -6.57
C LEU A 380 29.23 2.08 -7.62
N GLU A 381 29.06 1.68 -8.87
CA GLU A 381 29.66 2.41 -9.99
C GLU A 381 28.89 3.70 -10.25
N GLY A 382 29.64 4.79 -10.54
CA GLY A 382 29.09 6.10 -10.85
C GLY A 382 28.90 6.99 -9.62
N LYS A 383 27.86 7.81 -9.65
CA LYS A 383 27.53 8.79 -8.61
C LYS A 383 26.16 8.52 -8.01
N PRO A 384 26.03 7.57 -7.06
CA PRO A 384 24.74 7.25 -6.43
C PRO A 384 24.18 8.52 -5.78
N TYR A 385 22.95 8.87 -6.18
CA TYR A 385 22.38 10.16 -5.81
C TYR A 385 21.00 9.99 -5.14
N ASN A 386 19.91 10.10 -5.91
CA ASN A 386 18.60 9.95 -5.35
C ASN A 386 18.31 8.46 -5.06
N ILE A 387 17.70 8.19 -3.92
CA ILE A 387 17.48 6.83 -3.43
C ILE A 387 16.08 6.70 -2.82
N VAL A 388 15.42 5.60 -3.13
CA VAL A 388 14.20 5.17 -2.45
C VAL A 388 14.33 3.71 -2.05
N ALA A 389 13.71 3.36 -0.92
CA ALA A 389 13.65 2.00 -0.41
C ALA A 389 12.21 1.50 -0.44
N VAL A 390 12.01 0.25 -0.86
CA VAL A 390 10.73 -0.45 -0.84
C VAL A 390 10.91 -1.82 -0.23
N GLY A 391 9.95 -2.27 0.56
CA GLY A 391 10.01 -3.57 1.21
C GLY A 391 9.32 -3.57 2.56
N GLY A 392 9.48 -4.67 3.26
CA GLY A 392 8.92 -4.93 4.57
C GLY A 392 9.17 -6.38 5.00
N ALA A 393 8.58 -6.76 6.13
CA ALA A 393 8.49 -8.13 6.59
C ALA A 393 7.10 -8.68 6.26
N GLY A 394 7.03 -9.94 5.91
CA GLY A 394 5.80 -10.67 5.66
C GLY A 394 6.04 -12.16 5.74
N GLU A 395 5.00 -12.93 5.91
CA GLU A 395 5.10 -14.38 5.84
C GLU A 395 5.21 -14.81 4.37
N VAL A 396 6.16 -15.67 4.08
CA VAL A 396 6.15 -16.43 2.84
C VAL A 396 5.61 -17.80 3.19
N HIS A 397 4.37 -18.02 2.87
CA HIS A 397 3.91 -19.37 2.82
C HIS A 397 4.67 -20.06 1.68
N SER A 398 5.65 -20.91 2.03
CA SER A 398 6.33 -21.81 1.09
C SER A 398 5.37 -22.97 0.72
N HIS A 399 4.18 -22.62 0.33
CA HIS A 399 3.41 -23.46 -0.55
C HIS A 399 3.99 -23.18 -1.93
N GLY A 400 4.52 -24.20 -2.59
CA GLY A 400 4.88 -24.11 -4.00
C GLY A 400 3.61 -23.79 -4.80
N HIS A 401 3.11 -22.59 -4.64
CA HIS A 401 2.00 -22.04 -5.38
C HIS A 401 2.56 -21.46 -6.67
N ASP A 402 2.51 -22.31 -7.62
CA ASP A 402 2.56 -22.00 -9.04
C ASP A 402 1.55 -20.86 -9.31
N HIS A 403 1.83 -19.97 -10.29
CA HIS A 403 0.91 -18.93 -10.81
C HIS A 403 -0.51 -19.45 -11.17
N GLY A 404 -0.79 -20.71 -10.89
CA GLY A 404 -2.06 -21.40 -10.99
C GLY A 404 -3.11 -20.94 -9.95
N ASP A 405 -2.74 -20.65 -8.70
CA ASP A 405 -3.74 -20.53 -7.63
C ASP A 405 -4.52 -19.22 -7.68
N GLU A 406 -3.89 -18.08 -7.99
CA GLU A 406 -4.61 -16.82 -8.23
C GLU A 406 -5.51 -16.92 -9.47
N GLN A 407 -5.07 -17.63 -10.51
CA GLN A 407 -5.90 -17.89 -11.68
C GLN A 407 -7.04 -18.84 -11.33
N ILE A 408 -6.81 -19.85 -10.50
CA ILE A 408 -7.82 -20.77 -9.99
C ILE A 408 -8.90 -20.01 -9.21
N TYR A 409 -8.51 -19.13 -8.28
CA TYR A 409 -9.44 -18.30 -7.51
C TYR A 409 -10.32 -17.42 -8.41
N LYS A 410 -9.75 -16.86 -9.48
CA LYS A 410 -10.45 -16.07 -10.49
C LYS A 410 -11.28 -16.92 -11.47
N GLY A 411 -11.27 -18.25 -11.32
CA GLY A 411 -12.00 -19.19 -12.15
C GLY A 411 -11.30 -19.56 -13.45
N TYR A 412 -9.98 -19.44 -13.52
CA TYR A 412 -9.17 -19.86 -14.67
C TYR A 412 -8.32 -21.07 -14.27
N PHE A 413 -8.82 -22.28 -14.55
CA PHE A 413 -8.18 -23.55 -14.20
C PHE A 413 -8.52 -24.62 -15.25
N GLU A 414 -7.72 -25.67 -15.34
CA GLU A 414 -7.96 -26.83 -16.21
C GLU A 414 -8.70 -27.95 -15.45
N ASP A 415 -9.42 -28.81 -16.16
CA ASP A 415 -10.26 -29.84 -15.56
C ASP A 415 -9.46 -30.86 -14.72
N ASP A 416 -8.21 -31.13 -15.10
CA ASP A 416 -7.33 -32.07 -14.41
C ASP A 416 -6.75 -31.55 -13.07
N GLN A 417 -6.86 -30.24 -12.83
CA GLN A 417 -6.47 -29.60 -11.57
C GLN A 417 -7.52 -29.84 -10.47
N ILE A 418 -8.77 -30.14 -10.84
CA ILE A 418 -9.86 -30.35 -9.88
C ILE A 418 -9.67 -31.71 -9.19
N LYS A 419 -9.83 -31.70 -7.87
CA LYS A 419 -9.81 -32.91 -7.03
C LYS A 419 -11.08 -32.94 -6.18
N ASP A 420 -11.62 -34.14 -5.98
CA ASP A 420 -12.78 -34.35 -5.09
C ASP A 420 -12.48 -33.82 -3.69
N ARG A 421 -13.48 -33.17 -3.10
CA ARG A 421 -13.44 -32.63 -1.74
C ARG A 421 -14.49 -33.34 -0.87
N THR A 422 -14.28 -33.33 0.42
CA THR A 422 -15.17 -33.95 1.41
C THR A 422 -15.71 -32.89 2.35
N LEU A 423 -16.79 -33.18 3.09
CA LEU A 423 -17.33 -32.24 4.09
C LEU A 423 -16.32 -31.86 5.18
N ALA A 424 -15.23 -32.61 5.32
CA ALA A 424 -14.13 -32.25 6.24
C ALA A 424 -13.49 -30.90 5.89
N ASP A 425 -13.46 -30.53 4.59
CA ASP A 425 -12.87 -29.27 4.12
C ASP A 425 -13.71 -28.05 4.54
N TRP A 426 -14.96 -28.26 4.96
CA TRP A 426 -15.87 -27.24 5.50
C TRP A 426 -16.26 -27.53 6.95
N ALA A 427 -15.53 -28.42 7.65
CA ALA A 427 -15.83 -28.74 9.04
C ALA A 427 -15.72 -27.49 9.92
N GLY A 428 -16.70 -27.26 10.80
CA GLY A 428 -16.67 -26.10 11.68
C GLY A 428 -18.04 -25.57 12.06
N ASP A 429 -18.04 -24.39 12.61
CA ASP A 429 -19.19 -23.60 13.03
C ASP A 429 -19.18 -22.27 12.25
N TRP A 430 -20.25 -22.02 11.51
CA TRP A 430 -20.30 -20.98 10.48
C TRP A 430 -21.50 -20.05 10.70
N GLN A 431 -21.31 -18.75 10.54
CA GLN A 431 -22.33 -17.72 10.66
C GLN A 431 -22.62 -17.06 9.29
N SER A 432 -23.89 -16.72 9.07
CA SER A 432 -24.29 -15.97 7.87
C SER A 432 -23.84 -14.51 7.96
N VAL A 433 -23.41 -13.95 6.83
CA VAL A 433 -23.08 -12.52 6.72
C VAL A 433 -24.31 -11.65 6.41
N TYR A 434 -25.45 -12.25 6.12
CA TYR A 434 -26.67 -11.51 5.77
C TYR A 434 -27.16 -10.54 6.87
N PRO A 435 -27.15 -10.90 8.17
CA PRO A 435 -27.47 -9.96 9.24
C PRO A 435 -26.55 -8.72 9.27
N TYR A 436 -25.26 -8.89 9.01
CA TYR A 436 -24.29 -7.80 8.97
C TYR A 436 -24.48 -6.85 7.77
N LEU A 437 -25.03 -7.37 6.66
CA LEU A 437 -25.42 -6.52 5.54
C LEU A 437 -26.67 -5.70 5.89
N GLN A 438 -27.64 -6.30 6.57
CA GLN A 438 -28.90 -5.65 6.93
C GLN A 438 -28.75 -4.56 7.99
N ASP A 439 -27.86 -4.74 8.96
CA ASP A 439 -27.64 -3.76 10.03
C ASP A 439 -26.63 -2.65 9.67
N GLY A 440 -26.03 -2.71 8.47
CA GLY A 440 -25.08 -1.72 7.96
C GLY A 440 -23.61 -2.00 8.33
N THR A 441 -23.31 -3.09 9.04
CA THR A 441 -21.93 -3.49 9.37
C THR A 441 -21.07 -3.68 8.13
N LEU A 442 -21.64 -4.17 7.01
CA LEU A 442 -20.94 -4.36 5.74
C LEU A 442 -20.94 -3.11 4.83
N ASP A 443 -21.46 -1.97 5.25
CA ASP A 443 -21.45 -0.74 4.43
C ASP A 443 -20.02 -0.33 3.98
N PRO A 444 -18.97 -0.40 4.83
CA PRO A 444 -17.60 -0.14 4.39
C PRO A 444 -17.12 -1.06 3.25
N VAL A 445 -17.58 -2.33 3.21
CA VAL A 445 -17.26 -3.25 2.11
C VAL A 445 -17.91 -2.79 0.81
N MET A 446 -19.15 -2.30 0.88
CA MET A 446 -19.87 -1.80 -0.30
C MET A 446 -19.25 -0.49 -0.82
N GLU A 447 -18.81 0.38 0.07
CA GLU A 447 -18.04 1.59 -0.26
C GLU A 447 -16.72 1.24 -0.93
N HIS A 448 -15.98 0.28 -0.38
CA HIS A 448 -14.72 -0.20 -0.96
C HIS A 448 -14.91 -0.79 -2.37
N LYS A 449 -15.96 -1.60 -2.58
CA LYS A 449 -16.29 -2.16 -3.90
C LYS A 449 -16.69 -1.07 -4.91
N ALA A 450 -17.38 -0.03 -4.45
CA ALA A 450 -17.75 1.12 -5.30
C ALA A 450 -16.53 1.96 -5.73
N GLU A 451 -15.46 1.97 -4.96
CA GLU A 451 -14.21 2.67 -5.32
C GLU A 451 -13.51 2.09 -6.54
N SER A 452 -13.62 0.77 -6.75
CA SER A 452 -12.94 0.04 -7.83
C SER A 452 -13.89 -0.49 -8.91
N GLY A 453 -15.19 -0.51 -8.64
CA GLY A 453 -16.23 -1.06 -9.51
C GLY A 453 -16.95 -0.03 -10.38
N ASP A 454 -18.00 -0.47 -11.03
CA ASP A 454 -18.83 0.31 -11.97
C ASP A 454 -20.19 0.73 -11.38
N GLN A 455 -20.46 0.38 -10.11
CA GLN A 455 -21.72 0.66 -9.40
C GLN A 455 -21.48 1.55 -8.18
N THR A 456 -22.52 2.22 -7.69
CA THR A 456 -22.48 2.95 -6.42
C THR A 456 -22.51 1.98 -5.23
N SER A 457 -22.17 2.45 -4.03
CA SER A 457 -22.25 1.62 -2.81
C SER A 457 -23.68 1.12 -2.53
N GLU A 458 -24.70 1.93 -2.82
CA GLU A 458 -26.10 1.55 -2.69
C GLU A 458 -26.51 0.48 -3.70
N GLU A 459 -26.02 0.56 -4.94
CA GLU A 459 -26.28 -0.46 -5.97
C GLU A 459 -25.57 -1.77 -5.63
N TYR A 460 -24.33 -1.72 -5.12
CA TYR A 460 -23.65 -2.91 -4.59
C TYR A 460 -24.41 -3.49 -3.41
N LYS A 461 -24.84 -2.68 -2.44
CA LYS A 461 -25.62 -3.15 -1.30
C LYS A 461 -26.90 -3.88 -1.75
N ALA A 462 -27.65 -3.30 -2.66
CA ALA A 462 -28.85 -3.91 -3.22
C ALA A 462 -28.57 -5.23 -3.96
N TYR A 463 -27.45 -5.32 -4.69
CA TYR A 463 -27.01 -6.54 -5.35
C TYR A 463 -26.64 -7.64 -4.35
N TYR A 464 -25.87 -7.31 -3.31
CA TYR A 464 -25.49 -8.26 -2.27
C TYR A 464 -26.64 -8.62 -1.33
N GLU A 465 -27.63 -7.72 -1.15
CA GLU A 465 -28.84 -8.03 -0.38
C GLU A 465 -29.61 -9.21 -0.99
N ILE A 466 -29.74 -9.24 -2.32
CA ILE A 466 -30.31 -10.36 -3.05
C ILE A 466 -29.39 -11.59 -2.97
N GLY A 467 -28.07 -11.37 -3.10
CA GLY A 467 -27.09 -12.44 -3.11
C GLY A 467 -26.98 -13.20 -1.79
N TYR A 468 -26.97 -12.50 -0.68
CA TYR A 468 -26.75 -13.07 0.65
C TYR A 468 -28.05 -13.48 1.37
N GLU A 469 -29.23 -13.10 0.83
CA GLU A 469 -30.51 -13.37 1.48
C GLU A 469 -30.65 -14.84 1.91
N THR A 470 -30.86 -15.05 3.20
CA THR A 470 -31.04 -16.37 3.79
C THR A 470 -31.83 -16.28 5.10
N ASP A 471 -32.56 -17.37 5.39
CA ASP A 471 -33.19 -17.59 6.68
C ASP A 471 -32.41 -18.60 7.57
N VAL A 472 -31.21 -19.01 7.12
CA VAL A 472 -30.31 -19.88 7.87
C VAL A 472 -29.19 -19.03 8.45
N GLU A 473 -29.26 -18.75 9.73
CA GLU A 473 -28.35 -17.85 10.44
C GLU A 473 -26.99 -18.48 10.78
N ARG A 474 -26.96 -19.80 10.92
CA ARG A 474 -25.79 -20.58 11.35
C ARG A 474 -25.79 -21.97 10.77
N ILE A 475 -24.60 -22.50 10.49
CA ILE A 475 -24.41 -23.88 10.04
C ILE A 475 -23.29 -24.52 10.85
N THR A 476 -23.49 -25.77 11.30
CA THR A 476 -22.38 -26.55 11.87
C THR A 476 -22.17 -27.83 11.06
N ILE A 477 -20.90 -28.14 10.77
CA ILE A 477 -20.47 -29.29 9.98
C ILE A 477 -19.51 -30.14 10.82
N ASN A 478 -19.88 -31.38 11.08
CA ASN A 478 -19.07 -32.31 11.86
C ASN A 478 -19.13 -33.72 11.24
N GLY A 479 -18.05 -34.12 10.60
CA GLY A 479 -17.99 -35.34 9.79
C GLY A 479 -18.95 -35.24 8.61
N ASP A 480 -19.87 -36.16 8.50
CA ASP A 480 -20.91 -36.24 7.46
C ASP A 480 -22.23 -35.52 7.86
N LYS A 481 -22.28 -34.98 9.08
CA LYS A 481 -23.49 -34.32 9.62
C LYS A 481 -23.41 -32.80 9.43
N VAL A 482 -24.44 -32.26 8.77
CA VAL A 482 -24.66 -30.81 8.63
C VAL A 482 -25.92 -30.44 9.41
N THR A 483 -25.83 -29.39 10.23
CA THR A 483 -26.96 -28.84 10.97
C THR A 483 -27.18 -27.39 10.58
N PHE A 484 -28.35 -27.08 10.05
CA PHE A 484 -28.80 -25.74 9.71
C PHE A 484 -29.59 -25.16 10.89
N PHE A 485 -29.32 -23.95 11.29
CA PHE A 485 -30.10 -23.24 12.30
C PHE A 485 -30.94 -22.16 11.62
N LYS A 486 -32.26 -22.27 11.81
CA LYS A 486 -33.24 -21.36 11.25
C LYS A 486 -34.13 -20.85 12.38
N ASP A 487 -34.13 -19.55 12.66
CA ASP A 487 -34.78 -18.96 13.84
C ASP A 487 -34.41 -19.70 15.16
N GLY A 488 -33.12 -20.09 15.28
CA GLY A 488 -32.61 -20.85 16.41
C GLY A 488 -33.04 -22.33 16.44
N VAL A 489 -33.82 -22.82 15.45
CA VAL A 489 -34.30 -24.23 15.38
C VAL A 489 -33.30 -25.03 14.52
N PRO A 490 -32.67 -26.08 15.08
CA PRO A 490 -31.76 -26.93 14.33
C PRO A 490 -32.50 -27.90 13.41
N LEU A 491 -32.06 -27.98 12.16
CA LEU A 491 -32.42 -28.99 11.18
C LEU A 491 -31.15 -29.78 10.82
N ALA A 492 -31.07 -31.03 11.22
CA ALA A 492 -29.88 -31.85 11.10
C ALA A 492 -30.07 -33.00 10.11
N ALA A 493 -29.11 -33.17 9.21
CA ALA A 493 -29.06 -34.32 8.30
C ALA A 493 -27.62 -34.77 8.05
N THR A 494 -27.48 -36.01 7.57
CA THR A 494 -26.21 -36.56 7.09
C THR A 494 -26.18 -36.53 5.56
N TYR A 495 -25.02 -36.24 5.03
CA TYR A 495 -24.78 -36.06 3.60
C TYR A 495 -23.61 -36.90 3.13
N ALA A 496 -23.67 -37.39 1.91
CA ALA A 496 -22.58 -38.08 1.23
C ALA A 496 -22.24 -37.35 -0.05
N SER A 497 -20.96 -37.40 -0.47
CA SER A 497 -20.50 -36.79 -1.73
C SER A 497 -21.31 -37.34 -2.92
N ASP A 498 -21.77 -36.44 -3.77
CA ASP A 498 -22.41 -36.67 -5.06
C ASP A 498 -21.59 -36.11 -6.23
N GLY A 499 -20.25 -35.95 -6.00
CA GLY A 499 -19.29 -35.46 -6.95
C GLY A 499 -19.25 -33.94 -7.03
N TYR A 500 -18.75 -33.42 -8.15
CA TYR A 500 -18.71 -31.99 -8.43
C TYR A 500 -19.18 -31.67 -9.85
N GLU A 501 -19.49 -30.40 -10.08
CA GLU A 501 -19.81 -29.87 -11.42
C GLU A 501 -19.01 -28.60 -11.70
N ILE A 502 -18.56 -28.46 -12.95
CA ILE A 502 -17.85 -27.28 -13.41
C ILE A 502 -18.84 -26.34 -14.10
N LEU A 503 -18.98 -25.14 -13.57
CA LEU A 503 -19.81 -24.10 -14.15
C LEU A 503 -18.97 -23.12 -14.94
N THR A 504 -19.43 -22.71 -16.13
CA THR A 504 -18.83 -21.61 -16.88
C THR A 504 -19.80 -20.42 -16.87
N TYR A 505 -19.34 -19.30 -16.31
CA TYR A 505 -20.14 -18.10 -16.17
C TYR A 505 -20.10 -17.25 -17.46
N LYS A 506 -21.03 -16.30 -17.61
CA LYS A 506 -21.13 -15.44 -18.79
C LYS A 506 -19.88 -14.63 -19.10
N LYS A 507 -19.07 -14.32 -18.07
CA LYS A 507 -17.79 -13.61 -18.20
C LYS A 507 -16.63 -14.50 -18.68
N GLY A 508 -16.89 -15.83 -18.85
CA GLY A 508 -15.89 -16.81 -19.31
C GLY A 508 -15.06 -17.45 -18.19
N ASN A 509 -15.14 -16.96 -16.95
CA ASN A 509 -14.54 -17.62 -15.80
C ASN A 509 -15.37 -18.83 -15.35
N ARG A 510 -14.74 -19.72 -14.61
CA ARG A 510 -15.32 -21.01 -14.20
C ARG A 510 -15.42 -21.08 -12.69
N GLY A 511 -16.32 -21.92 -12.19
CA GLY A 511 -16.45 -22.25 -10.77
C GLY A 511 -16.72 -23.73 -10.59
N VAL A 512 -16.35 -24.27 -9.45
CA VAL A 512 -16.65 -25.66 -9.09
C VAL A 512 -17.71 -25.67 -8.00
N ARG A 513 -18.71 -26.54 -8.17
CA ARG A 513 -19.73 -26.85 -7.17
C ARG A 513 -19.47 -28.25 -6.65
N PHE A 514 -19.07 -28.37 -5.38
CA PHE A 514 -18.94 -29.65 -4.69
C PHE A 514 -20.30 -30.03 -4.09
N ILE A 515 -20.82 -31.15 -4.49
CA ILE A 515 -22.24 -31.55 -4.29
C ILE A 515 -22.32 -32.69 -3.29
N PHE A 516 -23.22 -32.53 -2.33
CA PHE A 516 -23.52 -33.57 -1.35
C PHE A 516 -25.00 -33.84 -1.33
N LYS A 517 -25.35 -35.13 -1.24
CA LYS A 517 -26.74 -35.62 -1.19
C LYS A 517 -27.07 -36.12 0.19
N LYS A 518 -28.27 -35.77 0.66
CA LYS A 518 -28.82 -36.25 1.94
C LYS A 518 -28.96 -37.77 1.96
N THR A 519 -28.47 -38.40 3.01
CA THR A 519 -28.56 -39.84 3.23
C THR A 519 -29.51 -40.21 4.37
N ASP A 520 -29.64 -39.32 5.39
CA ASP A 520 -30.53 -39.50 6.53
C ASP A 520 -30.75 -38.16 7.26
N GLY A 521 -31.69 -38.07 8.18
CA GLY A 521 -31.92 -36.93 9.04
C GLY A 521 -33.29 -36.28 8.88
N ASP A 522 -33.39 -35.00 9.26
CA ASP A 522 -34.65 -34.27 9.26
C ASP A 522 -35.28 -34.19 7.87
N ALA A 523 -36.57 -34.46 7.75
CA ALA A 523 -37.29 -34.42 6.49
C ALA A 523 -37.30 -32.99 5.87
N ALA A 524 -37.24 -31.95 6.70
CA ALA A 524 -37.21 -30.57 6.28
C ALA A 524 -35.78 -30.09 5.88
N ALA A 525 -34.74 -30.89 6.14
CA ALA A 525 -33.39 -30.57 5.65
C ALA A 525 -33.32 -30.80 4.13
N PRO A 526 -32.59 -29.94 3.38
CA PRO A 526 -32.52 -30.01 1.94
C PRO A 526 -31.94 -31.33 1.43
N GLU A 527 -32.44 -31.82 0.29
CA GLU A 527 -31.99 -33.07 -0.33
C GLU A 527 -30.57 -32.97 -0.89
N TYR A 528 -30.18 -31.77 -1.40
CA TYR A 528 -28.86 -31.47 -1.92
C TYR A 528 -28.32 -30.20 -1.32
N ILE A 529 -26.98 -30.19 -1.08
CA ILE A 529 -26.20 -29.02 -0.71
C ILE A 529 -24.99 -28.94 -1.65
N GLN A 530 -24.62 -27.71 -2.05
CA GLN A 530 -23.53 -27.48 -2.99
C GLN A 530 -22.67 -26.34 -2.48
N PHE A 531 -21.40 -26.62 -2.27
CA PHE A 531 -20.41 -25.64 -1.78
C PHE A 531 -19.62 -25.04 -2.93
N SER A 532 -19.28 -23.75 -2.79
CA SER A 532 -18.34 -23.04 -3.63
C SER A 532 -17.56 -22.04 -2.76
N ASP A 533 -16.24 -22.14 -2.76
CA ASP A 533 -15.32 -21.33 -1.96
C ASP A 533 -14.07 -20.91 -2.76
N HIS A 534 -14.19 -20.86 -4.09
CA HIS A 534 -13.10 -20.55 -5.03
C HIS A 534 -11.94 -21.56 -5.03
N ARG A 535 -11.99 -22.62 -4.22
CA ARG A 535 -10.99 -23.69 -4.20
C ARG A 535 -11.47 -24.90 -5.02
N ILE A 536 -10.55 -25.57 -5.70
CA ILE A 536 -10.86 -26.70 -6.60
C ILE A 536 -10.23 -28.03 -6.16
N ALA A 537 -9.49 -28.03 -5.05
CA ALA A 537 -8.83 -29.20 -4.46
C ALA A 537 -9.01 -29.19 -2.94
N PRO A 538 -8.78 -30.32 -2.23
CA PRO A 538 -8.91 -30.41 -0.78
C PRO A 538 -8.12 -29.31 -0.05
N ALA A 539 -8.81 -28.50 0.73
CA ALA A 539 -8.28 -27.47 1.60
C ALA A 539 -9.37 -27.02 2.59
N ASP A 540 -8.99 -26.55 3.77
CA ASP A 540 -9.93 -25.96 4.72
C ASP A 540 -10.50 -24.67 4.13
N ALA A 541 -11.80 -24.45 4.26
CA ALA A 541 -12.48 -23.28 3.75
C ALA A 541 -12.33 -22.10 4.72
N ASP A 542 -12.03 -20.91 4.20
CA ASP A 542 -12.01 -19.66 4.97
C ASP A 542 -13.40 -19.03 5.03
N HIS A 543 -14.13 -19.13 3.95
CA HIS A 543 -15.55 -18.81 3.81
C HIS A 543 -16.15 -19.67 2.68
N TYR A 544 -17.47 -19.70 2.55
CA TYR A 544 -18.08 -20.37 1.40
C TYR A 544 -19.45 -19.80 1.07
N HIS A 545 -19.84 -20.02 -0.19
CA HIS A 545 -21.20 -19.86 -0.68
C HIS A 545 -21.88 -21.22 -0.64
N LEU A 546 -23.09 -21.28 -0.10
CA LEU A 546 -23.87 -22.52 -0.02
C LEU A 546 -25.17 -22.41 -0.81
N TYR A 547 -25.42 -23.41 -1.62
CA TYR A 547 -26.64 -23.56 -2.39
C TYR A 547 -27.33 -24.84 -1.94
N TRP A 548 -28.63 -24.80 -1.65
CA TRP A 548 -29.36 -25.95 -1.16
C TRP A 548 -30.77 -26.00 -1.70
N GLY A 549 -31.33 -27.22 -1.80
CA GLY A 549 -32.68 -27.50 -2.27
C GLY A 549 -32.90 -28.96 -2.59
N ASP A 550 -34.06 -29.26 -3.18
CA ASP A 550 -34.47 -30.64 -3.47
C ASP A 550 -34.17 -31.08 -4.92
N ASP A 551 -33.77 -30.15 -5.79
CA ASP A 551 -33.41 -30.43 -7.18
C ASP A 551 -31.96 -30.07 -7.46
N ARG A 552 -31.11 -31.10 -7.62
CA ARG A 552 -29.67 -30.99 -7.90
C ARG A 552 -29.36 -30.11 -9.11
N THR A 553 -30.14 -30.28 -10.19
CA THR A 553 -29.90 -29.62 -11.46
C THR A 553 -30.33 -28.15 -11.46
N ALA A 554 -31.43 -27.86 -10.76
CA ALA A 554 -31.89 -26.49 -10.60
C ALA A 554 -30.85 -25.61 -9.85
N LEU A 555 -30.13 -26.17 -8.90
CA LEU A 555 -29.08 -25.49 -8.12
C LEU A 555 -27.81 -25.22 -8.92
N LEU A 556 -27.61 -25.85 -10.08
CA LEU A 556 -26.46 -25.66 -10.96
C LEU A 556 -26.68 -24.53 -11.98
N GLN A 557 -27.87 -23.99 -12.09
CA GLN A 557 -28.12 -22.85 -12.96
C GLN A 557 -27.47 -21.59 -12.35
N GLU A 558 -27.21 -20.59 -13.19
CA GLU A 558 -26.73 -19.29 -12.73
C GLU A 558 -27.83 -18.65 -11.87
N VAL A 559 -27.61 -18.66 -10.55
CA VAL A 559 -28.55 -18.15 -9.55
C VAL A 559 -28.12 -16.76 -9.07
N THR A 560 -29.09 -15.95 -8.71
CA THR A 560 -28.88 -14.59 -8.19
C THR A 560 -28.72 -14.55 -6.68
N ASN A 561 -28.88 -15.70 -6.00
CA ASN A 561 -28.78 -15.84 -4.55
C ASN A 561 -27.67 -16.85 -4.22
N TRP A 562 -26.70 -16.42 -3.39
CA TRP A 562 -25.54 -17.19 -2.96
C TRP A 562 -25.23 -16.92 -1.48
N PRO A 563 -26.05 -17.40 -0.54
CA PRO A 563 -25.82 -17.21 0.89
C PRO A 563 -24.39 -17.55 1.27
N THR A 564 -23.77 -16.64 2.01
CA THR A 564 -22.35 -16.67 2.33
C THR A 564 -22.14 -16.82 3.82
N TYR A 565 -21.18 -17.67 4.19
CA TYR A 565 -20.90 -18.03 5.57
C TYR A 565 -19.41 -17.88 5.87
N TYR A 566 -19.13 -17.30 7.03
CA TYR A 566 -17.81 -17.16 7.63
C TYR A 566 -17.72 -17.93 8.95
N PRO A 567 -16.53 -18.29 9.44
CA PRO A 567 -16.38 -18.95 10.74
C PRO A 567 -17.04 -18.15 11.86
N SER A 568 -17.80 -18.83 12.73
CA SER A 568 -18.45 -18.18 13.88
C SER A 568 -17.47 -17.66 14.93
N SER A 569 -16.19 -17.99 14.82
CA SER A 569 -15.10 -17.44 15.65
C SER A 569 -14.71 -16.02 15.28
N LEU A 570 -15.02 -15.57 14.05
CA LEU A 570 -14.73 -14.21 13.60
C LEU A 570 -15.81 -13.25 14.09
N ASN A 571 -15.39 -12.08 14.54
CA ASN A 571 -16.29 -10.98 14.86
C ASN A 571 -16.62 -10.14 13.61
N ALA A 572 -17.52 -9.17 13.75
CA ALA A 572 -17.98 -8.34 12.65
C ALA A 572 -16.84 -7.56 11.95
N ASP A 573 -15.91 -6.99 12.71
CA ASP A 573 -14.80 -6.20 12.17
C ASP A 573 -13.81 -7.08 11.41
N GLU A 574 -13.56 -8.31 11.89
CA GLU A 574 -12.73 -9.31 11.21
C GLU A 574 -13.36 -9.76 9.88
N ILE A 575 -14.67 -10.00 9.84
CA ILE A 575 -15.39 -10.33 8.60
C ILE A 575 -15.33 -9.17 7.60
N VAL A 576 -15.51 -7.93 8.05
CA VAL A 576 -15.38 -6.74 7.18
C VAL A 576 -13.96 -6.65 6.60
N ALA A 577 -12.93 -6.87 7.42
CA ALA A 577 -11.54 -6.86 6.99
C ALA A 577 -11.25 -7.94 5.93
N GLU A 578 -11.70 -9.18 6.17
CA GLU A 578 -11.63 -10.29 5.22
C GLU A 578 -12.30 -9.96 3.88
N MET A 579 -13.52 -9.41 3.92
CA MET A 579 -14.26 -9.05 2.71
C MET A 579 -13.64 -7.88 1.93
N MET A 580 -12.91 -6.99 2.60
CA MET A 580 -12.20 -5.89 1.96
C MET A 580 -10.86 -6.34 1.34
N ALA A 581 -10.28 -7.45 1.82
CA ALA A 581 -9.07 -8.04 1.26
C ALA A 581 -9.31 -8.76 -0.09
N HIS A 582 -10.55 -9.12 -0.38
CA HIS A 582 -11.02 -9.77 -1.62
C HIS A 582 -11.76 -8.78 -2.53
#